data_82e596b296f9eb6b30ca51bf889afc56
#
_entry.id   82e596b296f9eb6b30ca51bf889afc56
#
_cell.length_a   1.000
_cell.length_b   1.000
_cell.length_c   1.000
_cell.angle_alpha   90.00
_cell.angle_beta   90.00
_cell.angle_gamma   90.00
#
_symmetry.space_group_name_H-M   'P 1'
#
loop_
_entity.id
_entity.type
_entity.pdbx_description
1 polymer ?
#
loop_
_entity_poly.entity_id
_entity_poly.type
_entity_poly.pdbx_seq_one_letter_code
_entity_poly.pdbx_strand_id
1 'polypeptide(L)'
;DIQLARNRTNSVIYGGSNTVISREALEEVDGFYTYSITEDFATGILIQSKGYRCYAIPEVHASGLSPTDLKSLIKQRERWARGCIQTGRRLNILFRRGLGFWQKISYISSITYWYASIKRFVYIMAPILFSVFNVIVVKCTLLQVLVFWLPMYILSSLSLKIFSQNIRNTRWTNIYETIMFQSLMPAVILETFAISKNKFSVTNKSKLEENRMYKFLQGIPYFIYMVLSIIGILKMFVAIFKMSSMTYSVVLFWLIGNLFNLVMATLFISGRQQLRKSERYIAEIDFKLKQNSYVLSSKTIDISENGFAFLLENPEYISPEEEFEVEFREKSGNEMYIANMKAKIVNVVEVNSKWKYAAYITHIEDSEIDNWMCIVHDRIPTLPMTISNQLGFFDDLQINVKKRIEKTRTLSRRSPRINMNFQ
;
A
#
# COMPACT_ATOMS: atom_id res chain seq x y z
N ASP A 1 -13.82 7.42 1.02
CA ASP A 1 -14.25 6.15 1.61
C ASP A 1 -14.59 6.26 3.09
N ILE A 2 -13.71 5.72 4.00
CA ILE A 2 -13.99 5.73 5.46
C ILE A 2 -14.11 7.17 5.99
N GLN A 3 -13.27 8.09 5.53
CA GLN A 3 -13.32 9.49 5.96
C GLN A 3 -14.63 10.17 5.51
N LEU A 4 -15.10 9.91 4.29
CA LEU A 4 -16.38 10.44 3.80
C LEU A 4 -17.57 9.92 4.63
N ALA A 5 -17.55 8.64 5.02
CA ALA A 5 -18.58 8.09 5.90
C ALA A 5 -18.57 8.76 7.28
N ARG A 6 -17.41 9.19 7.77
CA ARG A 6 -17.24 9.89 9.06
C ARG A 6 -17.78 11.32 9.07
N ASN A 7 -18.06 11.93 7.91
CA ASN A 7 -18.74 13.21 7.84
C ASN A 7 -20.09 13.19 8.58
N ARG A 8 -20.82 12.08 8.52
CA ARG A 8 -22.13 11.93 9.19
C ARG A 8 -22.05 12.02 10.70
N THR A 9 -20.97 11.55 11.27
CA THR A 9 -20.75 11.51 12.73
C THR A 9 -19.84 12.61 13.22
N ASN A 10 -19.40 13.53 12.36
CA ASN A 10 -18.38 14.54 12.66
C ASN A 10 -17.15 13.90 13.35
N SER A 11 -16.62 12.81 12.80
CA SER A 11 -15.48 12.07 13.35
C SER A 11 -14.36 11.88 12.32
N VAL A 12 -14.29 12.78 11.33
CA VAL A 12 -13.23 12.81 10.33
C VAL A 12 -11.88 12.97 11.02
N ILE A 13 -10.92 12.12 10.65
CA ILE A 13 -9.58 12.17 11.20
C ILE A 13 -8.76 13.21 10.43
N TYR A 14 -8.19 14.16 11.15
CA TYR A 14 -7.13 14.99 10.60
C TYR A 14 -5.86 14.13 10.47
N GLY A 15 -5.31 14.05 9.27
CA GLY A 15 -4.20 13.16 8.90
C GLY A 15 -2.85 13.86 8.69
N GLY A 16 -2.70 15.10 9.16
CA GLY A 16 -1.44 15.85 9.15
C GLY A 16 -1.08 16.53 7.82
N SER A 17 -1.80 16.25 6.75
CA SER A 17 -1.56 16.84 5.42
C SER A 17 -2.87 17.02 4.66
N ASN A 18 -2.84 17.79 3.56
CA ASN A 18 -3.98 18.02 2.67
C ASN A 18 -5.23 18.49 3.43
N THR A 19 -5.05 19.45 4.34
CA THR A 19 -6.10 19.92 5.24
C THR A 19 -6.00 21.43 5.40
N VAL A 20 -7.15 22.08 5.39
CA VAL A 20 -7.30 23.49 5.76
C VAL A 20 -7.95 23.53 7.15
N ILE A 21 -7.37 24.29 8.07
CA ILE A 21 -7.84 24.42 9.45
C ILE A 21 -8.14 25.89 9.72
N SER A 22 -9.29 26.20 10.32
CA SER A 22 -9.58 27.54 10.82
C SER A 22 -8.56 27.92 11.89
N ARG A 23 -7.97 29.12 11.81
CA ARG A 23 -7.07 29.65 12.81
C ARG A 23 -7.76 29.77 14.17
N GLU A 24 -9.00 30.26 14.19
CA GLU A 24 -9.82 30.37 15.40
C GLU A 24 -9.99 29.02 16.10
N ALA A 25 -10.34 27.97 15.33
CA ALA A 25 -10.51 26.61 15.87
C ALA A 25 -9.20 26.06 16.44
N LEU A 26 -8.06 26.41 15.85
CA LEU A 26 -6.75 25.99 16.31
C LEU A 26 -6.33 26.76 17.57
N GLU A 27 -6.59 28.07 17.65
CA GLU A 27 -6.30 28.92 18.81
C GLU A 27 -7.15 28.49 20.02
N GLU A 28 -8.41 28.11 19.83
CA GLU A 28 -9.28 27.64 20.92
C GLU A 28 -8.83 26.32 21.57
N VAL A 29 -7.97 25.57 20.91
CA VAL A 29 -7.38 24.33 21.46
C VAL A 29 -5.89 24.48 21.80
N ASP A 30 -5.40 25.71 21.92
CA ASP A 30 -4.01 26.04 22.24
C ASP A 30 -2.98 25.55 21.18
N GLY A 31 -3.39 25.50 19.90
CA GLY A 31 -2.55 25.10 18.80
C GLY A 31 -2.51 23.59 18.55
N PHE A 32 -1.43 23.15 17.92
CA PHE A 32 -1.23 21.71 17.67
C PHE A 32 -0.84 20.96 18.95
N TYR A 33 -1.47 19.80 19.16
CA TYR A 33 -1.22 18.97 20.34
C TYR A 33 0.11 18.23 20.26
N THR A 34 1.18 18.82 20.77
CA THR A 34 2.56 18.31 20.67
C THR A 34 2.90 17.16 21.62
N TYR A 35 1.99 16.82 22.54
CA TYR A 35 2.21 15.74 23.53
C TYR A 35 1.99 14.31 22.98
N SER A 36 1.57 14.17 21.73
CA SER A 36 1.43 12.86 21.06
C SER A 36 2.30 12.79 19.82
N ILE A 37 2.81 11.60 19.49
CA ILE A 37 3.57 11.36 18.26
C ILE A 37 2.71 11.60 16.99
N THR A 38 1.39 11.45 17.12
CA THR A 38 0.38 11.82 16.10
C THR A 38 -0.37 13.05 16.56
N GLU A 39 0.30 14.19 16.48
CA GLU A 39 -0.23 15.50 16.84
C GLU A 39 -1.48 15.86 16.04
N ASP A 40 -1.53 15.44 14.79
CA ASP A 40 -2.62 15.60 13.86
C ASP A 40 -3.90 14.90 14.37
N PHE A 41 -3.82 13.61 14.65
CA PHE A 41 -4.93 12.83 15.18
C PHE A 41 -5.48 13.42 16.49
N ALA A 42 -4.59 13.84 17.39
CA ALA A 42 -4.95 14.44 18.68
C ALA A 42 -5.60 15.82 18.50
N THR A 43 -5.02 16.69 17.69
CA THR A 43 -5.54 18.04 17.41
C THR A 43 -6.92 18.00 16.79
N GLY A 44 -7.14 17.09 15.82
CA GLY A 44 -8.46 16.91 15.22
C GLY A 44 -9.54 16.51 16.23
N ILE A 45 -9.22 15.64 17.19
CA ILE A 45 -10.13 15.26 18.29
C ILE A 45 -10.42 16.46 19.19
N LEU A 46 -9.41 17.26 19.51
CA LEU A 46 -9.57 18.44 20.37
C LEU A 46 -10.50 19.47 19.71
N ILE A 47 -10.25 19.82 18.45
CA ILE A 47 -11.07 20.75 17.66
C ILE A 47 -12.53 20.27 17.63
N GLN A 48 -12.76 19.01 17.36
CA GLN A 48 -14.13 18.47 17.33
C GLN A 48 -14.77 18.42 18.73
N SER A 49 -13.98 18.27 19.79
CA SER A 49 -14.51 18.31 21.16
C SER A 49 -14.97 19.70 21.61
N LYS A 50 -14.55 20.74 20.87
CA LYS A 50 -15.04 22.13 21.04
C LYS A 50 -16.30 22.42 20.22
N GLY A 51 -16.81 21.46 19.44
CA GLY A 51 -18.02 21.59 18.65
C GLY A 51 -17.78 21.92 17.17
N TYR A 52 -16.55 22.14 16.75
CA TYR A 52 -16.23 22.38 15.34
C TYR A 52 -16.52 21.15 14.49
N ARG A 53 -16.86 21.39 13.23
CA ARG A 53 -17.09 20.34 12.25
C ARG A 53 -15.88 20.17 11.35
N CYS A 54 -15.50 18.91 11.13
CA CYS A 54 -14.46 18.53 10.18
C CYS A 54 -15.09 17.74 9.03
N TYR A 55 -14.74 18.10 7.80
CA TYR A 55 -15.27 17.45 6.60
C TYR A 55 -14.14 16.83 5.78
N ALA A 56 -14.37 15.64 5.29
CA ALA A 56 -13.60 15.05 4.21
C ALA A 56 -14.33 15.30 2.90
N ILE A 57 -13.61 15.74 1.88
CA ILE A 57 -14.14 15.92 0.52
C ILE A 57 -13.64 14.78 -0.39
N PRO A 58 -14.43 14.38 -1.41
CA PRO A 58 -14.06 13.28 -2.29
C PRO A 58 -13.04 13.68 -3.36
N GLU A 59 -12.80 14.97 -3.52
CA GLU A 59 -11.86 15.50 -4.51
C GLU A 59 -10.41 15.26 -4.10
N VAL A 60 -9.57 14.95 -5.07
CA VAL A 60 -8.15 14.73 -4.85
C VAL A 60 -7.39 15.99 -5.21
N HIS A 61 -6.92 16.71 -4.20
CA HIS A 61 -6.17 17.98 -4.37
C HIS A 61 -4.66 17.82 -4.16
N ALA A 62 -4.21 16.68 -3.65
CA ALA A 62 -2.79 16.45 -3.47
C ALA A 62 -2.46 14.96 -3.51
N SER A 63 -1.27 14.65 -3.99
CA SER A 63 -0.67 13.33 -3.99
C SER A 63 0.68 13.36 -3.26
N GLY A 64 1.15 12.21 -2.81
CA GLY A 64 2.40 12.15 -2.09
C GLY A 64 3.03 10.75 -2.14
N LEU A 65 4.34 10.71 -1.92
CA LEU A 65 5.08 9.45 -1.92
C LEU A 65 4.75 8.61 -0.68
N SER A 66 4.42 7.34 -0.90
CA SER A 66 4.36 6.33 0.14
C SER A 66 5.76 5.76 0.43
N PRO A 67 5.97 5.08 1.58
CA PRO A 67 7.23 4.39 1.83
C PRO A 67 7.57 3.40 0.73
N THR A 68 8.79 3.46 0.23
CA THR A 68 9.28 2.64 -0.89
C THR A 68 9.83 1.30 -0.46
N ASP A 69 10.20 1.15 0.81
CA ASP A 69 10.80 -0.06 1.38
C ASP A 69 10.05 -0.55 2.63
N LEU A 70 10.21 -1.84 2.93
CA LEU A 70 9.53 -2.49 4.06
C LEU A 70 9.90 -1.87 5.41
N LYS A 71 11.16 -1.51 5.61
CA LYS A 71 11.66 -0.94 6.88
C LYS A 71 11.02 0.41 7.17
N SER A 72 10.94 1.26 6.16
CA SER A 72 10.27 2.58 6.23
C SER A 72 8.77 2.44 6.45
N LEU A 73 8.13 1.47 5.76
CA LEU A 73 6.72 1.16 5.96
C LEU A 73 6.43 0.71 7.40
N ILE A 74 7.21 -0.22 7.94
CA ILE A 74 7.05 -0.69 9.32
C ILE A 74 7.24 0.45 10.32
N LYS A 75 8.30 1.25 10.17
CA LYS A 75 8.54 2.42 11.04
C LYS A 75 7.38 3.42 11.02
N GLN A 76 6.84 3.71 9.85
CA GLN A 76 5.69 4.61 9.72
C GLN A 76 4.46 4.04 10.44
N ARG A 77 4.14 2.76 10.24
CA ARG A 77 2.97 2.12 10.86
C ARG A 77 3.13 1.97 12.37
N GLU A 78 4.33 1.65 12.83
CA GLU A 78 4.66 1.60 14.26
C GLU A 78 4.46 2.97 14.93
N ARG A 79 4.93 4.04 14.29
CA ARG A 79 4.73 5.41 14.76
C ARG A 79 3.25 5.75 14.87
N TRP A 80 2.45 5.45 13.85
CA TRP A 80 1.02 5.71 13.86
C TRP A 80 0.29 4.89 14.92
N ALA A 81 0.63 3.61 15.09
CA ALA A 81 0.05 2.77 16.12
C ALA A 81 0.30 3.34 17.53
N ARG A 82 1.55 3.66 17.83
CA ARG A 82 1.94 4.26 19.12
C ARG A 82 1.23 5.59 19.34
N GLY A 83 1.26 6.49 18.36
CA GLY A 83 0.64 7.80 18.48
C GLY A 83 -0.87 7.75 18.71
N CYS A 84 -1.59 6.88 17.97
CA CYS A 84 -3.03 6.70 18.18
C CYS A 84 -3.35 6.14 19.59
N ILE A 85 -2.57 5.17 20.09
CA ILE A 85 -2.75 4.60 21.44
C ILE A 85 -2.41 5.65 22.51
N GLN A 86 -1.30 6.41 22.35
CA GLN A 86 -0.95 7.53 23.24
C GLN A 86 -2.06 8.57 23.31
N THR A 87 -2.59 8.99 22.17
CA THR A 87 -3.69 9.94 22.08
C THR A 87 -4.92 9.42 22.81
N GLY A 88 -5.29 8.15 22.57
CA GLY A 88 -6.42 7.52 23.25
C GLY A 88 -6.31 7.54 24.76
N ARG A 89 -5.12 7.23 25.29
CA ARG A 89 -4.83 7.22 26.72
C ARG A 89 -4.76 8.63 27.30
N ARG A 90 -4.06 9.57 26.65
CA ARG A 90 -3.86 10.93 27.16
C ARG A 90 -5.12 11.79 27.12
N LEU A 91 -5.87 11.70 26.03
CA LEU A 91 -7.11 12.47 25.88
C LEU A 91 -8.32 11.79 26.53
N ASN A 92 -8.19 10.54 26.98
CA ASN A 92 -9.26 9.78 27.62
C ASN A 92 -10.58 9.87 26.84
N ILE A 93 -10.54 9.44 25.57
CA ILE A 93 -11.61 9.66 24.58
C ILE A 93 -12.98 9.22 25.07
N LEU A 94 -13.02 8.10 25.81
CA LEU A 94 -14.29 7.55 26.35
C LEU A 94 -15.03 8.56 27.22
N PHE A 95 -14.29 9.28 28.09
CA PHE A 95 -14.84 10.26 29.03
C PHE A 95 -14.67 11.72 28.57
N ARG A 96 -14.11 11.95 27.39
CA ARG A 96 -13.90 13.29 26.87
C ARG A 96 -15.21 14.05 26.72
N ARG A 97 -15.32 15.22 27.38
CA ARG A 97 -16.45 16.13 27.22
C ARG A 97 -16.41 16.79 25.83
N GLY A 98 -17.58 17.16 25.30
CA GLY A 98 -17.71 17.77 23.97
C GLY A 98 -17.76 16.78 22.80
N LEU A 99 -17.36 15.52 22.97
CA LEU A 99 -17.55 14.50 21.95
C LEU A 99 -18.86 13.76 22.10
N GLY A 100 -19.62 13.64 21.02
CA GLY A 100 -20.82 12.84 20.96
C GLY A 100 -20.54 11.33 21.00
N PHE A 101 -21.56 10.52 21.28
CA PHE A 101 -21.46 9.07 21.37
C PHE A 101 -20.83 8.41 20.14
N TRP A 102 -21.32 8.75 18.95
CA TRP A 102 -20.81 8.19 17.69
C TRP A 102 -19.38 8.64 17.36
N GLN A 103 -18.98 9.85 17.75
CA GLN A 103 -17.61 10.31 17.64
C GLN A 103 -16.67 9.46 18.50
N LYS A 104 -17.06 9.22 19.78
CA LYS A 104 -16.29 8.37 20.69
C LYS A 104 -16.11 6.96 20.13
N ILE A 105 -17.18 6.33 19.64
CA ILE A 105 -17.12 4.99 19.03
C ILE A 105 -16.17 5.01 17.83
N SER A 106 -16.28 6.01 16.95
CA SER A 106 -15.44 6.13 15.75
C SER A 106 -13.96 6.27 16.10
N TYR A 107 -13.61 7.06 17.11
CA TYR A 107 -12.23 7.23 17.56
C TYR A 107 -11.69 6.01 18.29
N ILE A 108 -12.49 5.40 19.16
CA ILE A 108 -12.13 4.12 19.81
C ILE A 108 -11.89 3.05 18.75
N SER A 109 -12.75 2.94 17.74
CA SER A 109 -12.56 2.01 16.62
C SER A 109 -11.25 2.26 15.87
N SER A 110 -10.83 3.54 15.70
CA SER A 110 -9.56 3.88 15.06
C SER A 110 -8.35 3.46 15.88
N ILE A 111 -8.45 3.53 17.21
CA ILE A 111 -7.39 3.08 18.12
C ILE A 111 -7.35 1.56 18.19
N THR A 112 -8.52 0.91 18.33
CA THR A 112 -8.61 -0.56 18.39
C THR A 112 -8.18 -1.25 17.10
N TYR A 113 -8.21 -0.55 15.96
CA TYR A 113 -7.64 -1.06 14.71
C TYR A 113 -6.20 -1.55 14.87
N TRP A 114 -5.37 -0.87 15.65
CA TRP A 114 -3.97 -1.23 15.83
C TRP A 114 -3.78 -2.54 16.62
N TYR A 115 -4.76 -2.94 17.42
CA TYR A 115 -4.77 -4.23 18.12
C TYR A 115 -5.06 -5.41 17.18
N ALA A 116 -5.38 -5.16 15.90
CA ALA A 116 -5.47 -6.19 14.87
C ALA A 116 -4.17 -7.02 14.76
N SER A 117 -3.02 -6.44 15.11
CA SER A 117 -1.73 -7.16 15.15
C SER A 117 -1.74 -8.30 16.18
N ILE A 118 -2.31 -8.09 17.36
CA ILE A 118 -2.45 -9.11 18.42
C ILE A 118 -3.48 -10.16 17.98
N LYS A 119 -4.62 -9.71 17.44
CA LYS A 119 -5.65 -10.60 16.91
C LYS A 119 -5.08 -11.52 15.83
N ARG A 120 -4.28 -10.98 14.90
CA ARG A 120 -3.63 -11.75 13.82
C ARG A 120 -2.67 -12.78 14.37
N PHE A 121 -1.86 -12.44 15.37
CA PHE A 121 -0.98 -13.38 16.06
C PHE A 121 -1.77 -14.57 16.65
N VAL A 122 -2.85 -14.28 17.37
CA VAL A 122 -3.71 -15.32 17.95
C VAL A 122 -4.31 -16.22 16.85
N TYR A 123 -4.79 -15.65 15.75
CA TYR A 123 -5.36 -16.41 14.64
C TYR A 123 -4.36 -17.34 13.95
N ILE A 124 -3.08 -16.96 13.91
CA ILE A 124 -2.01 -17.81 13.37
C ILE A 124 -1.59 -18.87 14.38
N MET A 125 -1.38 -18.46 15.65
CA MET A 125 -0.83 -19.35 16.69
C MET A 125 -1.84 -20.35 17.22
N ALA A 126 -3.12 -20.01 17.39
CA ALA A 126 -4.10 -20.89 17.97
C ALA A 126 -4.24 -22.24 17.23
N PRO A 127 -4.40 -22.29 15.89
CA PRO A 127 -4.47 -23.56 15.18
C PRO A 127 -3.12 -24.31 15.16
N ILE A 128 -1.99 -23.61 15.20
CA ILE A 128 -0.65 -24.24 15.32
C ILE A 128 -0.49 -24.89 16.69
N LEU A 129 -0.81 -24.17 17.78
CA LEU A 129 -0.73 -24.68 19.15
C LEU A 129 -1.58 -25.94 19.32
N PHE A 130 -2.77 -25.95 18.79
CA PHE A 130 -3.62 -27.13 18.83
C PHE A 130 -3.05 -28.29 18.01
N SER A 131 -2.74 -28.06 16.75
CA SER A 131 -2.38 -29.12 15.81
C SER A 131 -0.99 -29.71 16.08
N VAL A 132 -0.03 -28.92 16.51
CA VAL A 132 1.36 -29.36 16.73
C VAL A 132 1.58 -29.80 18.18
N PHE A 133 1.06 -29.03 19.15
CA PHE A 133 1.37 -29.16 20.57
C PHE A 133 0.17 -29.66 21.39
N ASN A 134 -1.00 -29.91 20.78
CA ASN A 134 -2.25 -30.34 21.44
C ASN A 134 -2.77 -29.35 22.52
N VAL A 135 -2.39 -28.06 22.41
CA VAL A 135 -2.87 -27.02 23.33
C VAL A 135 -4.18 -26.45 22.81
N ILE A 136 -5.25 -26.61 23.55
CA ILE A 136 -6.57 -26.10 23.18
C ILE A 136 -6.69 -24.64 23.57
N VAL A 137 -6.68 -23.75 22.57
CA VAL A 137 -6.86 -22.29 22.78
C VAL A 137 -8.34 -21.91 22.71
N VAL A 138 -9.08 -22.49 21.77
CA VAL A 138 -10.51 -22.25 21.57
C VAL A 138 -11.22 -23.58 21.35
N LYS A 139 -12.31 -23.82 22.08
CA LYS A 139 -13.20 -24.95 21.82
C LYS A 139 -14.38 -24.48 20.98
N CYS A 140 -14.48 -24.98 19.76
CA CYS A 140 -15.63 -24.72 18.91
C CYS A 140 -15.93 -25.93 18.02
N THR A 141 -17.20 -26.10 17.70
CA THR A 141 -17.68 -27.12 16.76
C THR A 141 -17.79 -26.53 15.36
N LEU A 142 -17.79 -27.38 14.32
CA LEU A 142 -18.01 -26.93 12.95
C LEU A 142 -19.34 -26.15 12.81
N LEU A 143 -20.41 -26.62 13.48
CA LEU A 143 -21.70 -25.95 13.45
C LEU A 143 -21.61 -24.52 14.02
N GLN A 144 -20.90 -24.33 15.14
CA GLN A 144 -20.69 -22.99 15.71
C GLN A 144 -19.93 -22.07 14.76
N VAL A 145 -18.93 -22.58 14.05
CA VAL A 145 -18.21 -21.80 13.04
C VAL A 145 -19.14 -21.40 11.88
N LEU A 146 -19.96 -22.32 11.39
CA LEU A 146 -20.89 -22.03 10.30
C LEU A 146 -22.02 -21.07 10.70
N VAL A 147 -22.52 -21.17 11.93
CA VAL A 147 -23.65 -20.34 12.39
C VAL A 147 -23.20 -18.95 12.85
N PHE A 148 -22.07 -18.83 13.52
CA PHE A 148 -21.64 -17.55 14.11
C PHE A 148 -20.55 -16.86 13.28
N TRP A 149 -19.48 -17.57 12.92
CA TRP A 149 -18.34 -16.94 12.26
C TRP A 149 -18.59 -16.69 10.77
N LEU A 150 -19.14 -17.65 10.04
CA LEU A 150 -19.30 -17.53 8.59
C LEU A 150 -20.23 -16.38 8.17
N PRO A 151 -21.41 -16.17 8.76
CA PRO A 151 -22.25 -15.01 8.45
C PRO A 151 -21.57 -13.69 8.80
N MET A 152 -20.92 -13.61 9.95
CA MET A 152 -20.15 -12.43 10.36
C MET A 152 -19.04 -12.11 9.35
N TYR A 153 -18.31 -13.11 8.89
CA TYR A 153 -17.25 -12.94 7.88
C TYR A 153 -17.81 -12.46 6.53
N ILE A 154 -18.89 -13.06 6.06
CA ILE A 154 -19.54 -12.69 4.80
C ILE A 154 -20.05 -11.25 4.89
N LEU A 155 -20.81 -10.91 5.93
CA LEU A 155 -21.38 -9.58 6.12
C LEU A 155 -20.28 -8.51 6.27
N SER A 156 -19.24 -8.78 7.02
CA SER A 156 -18.09 -7.88 7.17
C SER A 156 -17.37 -7.66 5.84
N SER A 157 -17.21 -8.72 5.04
CA SER A 157 -16.55 -8.64 3.73
C SER A 157 -17.38 -7.86 2.72
N LEU A 158 -18.70 -8.08 2.70
CA LEU A 158 -19.64 -7.33 1.87
C LEU A 158 -19.69 -5.85 2.27
N SER A 159 -19.79 -5.58 3.58
CA SER A 159 -19.78 -4.21 4.10
C SER A 159 -18.49 -3.49 3.72
N LEU A 160 -17.33 -4.12 3.89
CA LEU A 160 -16.05 -3.55 3.49
C LEU A 160 -16.02 -3.23 2.00
N LYS A 161 -16.52 -4.16 1.17
CA LYS A 161 -16.57 -4.00 -0.28
C LYS A 161 -17.50 -2.85 -0.69
N ILE A 162 -18.70 -2.77 -0.13
CA ILE A 162 -19.71 -1.74 -0.45
C ILE A 162 -19.22 -0.36 0.01
N PHE A 163 -18.83 -0.22 1.29
CA PHE A 163 -18.42 1.07 1.85
C PHE A 163 -17.09 1.59 1.29
N SER A 164 -16.22 0.72 0.79
CA SER A 164 -14.99 1.13 0.12
C SER A 164 -15.14 1.29 -1.40
N GLN A 165 -16.35 1.19 -1.94
CA GLN A 165 -16.60 1.26 -3.39
C GLN A 165 -15.69 0.29 -4.18
N ASN A 166 -15.53 -0.93 -3.70
CA ASN A 166 -14.66 -1.98 -4.23
C ASN A 166 -13.14 -1.69 -4.17
N ILE A 167 -12.69 -0.61 -3.53
CA ILE A 167 -11.25 -0.29 -3.40
C ILE A 167 -10.56 -1.25 -2.42
N ARG A 168 -11.27 -1.69 -1.36
CA ARG A 168 -10.74 -2.62 -0.35
C ARG A 168 -11.37 -3.99 -0.47
N ASN A 169 -10.56 -5.02 -0.24
CA ASN A 169 -11.06 -6.37 -0.04
C ASN A 169 -10.43 -7.04 1.20
N THR A 170 -11.15 -7.97 1.77
CA THR A 170 -10.76 -8.67 3.01
C THR A 170 -9.47 -9.49 2.83
N ARG A 171 -9.22 -10.03 1.63
CA ARG A 171 -8.03 -10.82 1.34
C ARG A 171 -6.76 -9.99 1.47
N TRP A 172 -6.70 -8.85 0.78
CA TRP A 172 -5.54 -7.95 0.86
C TRP A 172 -5.36 -7.37 2.27
N THR A 173 -6.46 -7.09 2.97
CA THR A 173 -6.42 -6.66 4.37
C THR A 173 -5.77 -7.74 5.25
N ASN A 174 -6.15 -9.01 5.08
CA ASN A 174 -5.57 -10.12 5.82
C ASN A 174 -4.08 -10.33 5.52
N ILE A 175 -3.68 -10.23 4.26
CA ILE A 175 -2.26 -10.32 3.86
C ILE A 175 -1.47 -9.17 4.49
N TYR A 176 -1.97 -7.95 4.38
CA TYR A 176 -1.34 -6.76 4.94
C TYR A 176 -1.20 -6.85 6.47
N GLU A 177 -2.26 -7.23 7.19
CA GLU A 177 -2.19 -7.47 8.63
C GLU A 177 -1.17 -8.56 8.96
N THR A 178 -1.06 -9.62 8.12
CA THR A 178 -0.06 -10.68 8.31
C THR A 178 1.36 -10.17 8.09
N ILE A 179 1.60 -9.24 7.15
CA ILE A 179 2.92 -8.61 6.97
C ILE A 179 3.32 -7.77 8.17
N MET A 180 2.35 -7.09 8.80
CA MET A 180 2.62 -6.07 9.81
C MET A 180 2.61 -6.61 11.25
N PHE A 181 1.89 -7.71 11.56
CA PHE A 181 1.61 -8.09 12.95
C PHE A 181 2.87 -8.32 13.78
N GLN A 182 3.87 -8.96 13.22
CA GLN A 182 5.12 -9.31 13.91
C GLN A 182 5.84 -8.07 14.45
N SER A 183 5.86 -7.00 13.66
CA SER A 183 6.54 -5.75 14.01
C SER A 183 5.67 -4.83 14.86
N LEU A 184 4.36 -4.79 14.60
CA LEU A 184 3.44 -3.89 15.29
C LEU A 184 3.05 -4.39 16.68
N MET A 185 2.92 -5.71 16.88
CA MET A 185 2.43 -6.27 18.13
C MET A 185 3.25 -5.84 19.37
N PRO A 186 4.61 -5.89 19.35
CA PRO A 186 5.40 -5.41 20.49
C PRO A 186 5.20 -3.92 20.76
N ALA A 187 5.11 -3.11 19.69
CA ALA A 187 4.90 -1.68 19.81
C ALA A 187 3.54 -1.33 20.44
N VAL A 188 2.48 -2.04 20.01
CA VAL A 188 1.12 -1.88 20.53
C VAL A 188 1.06 -2.29 22.00
N ILE A 189 1.64 -3.43 22.36
CA ILE A 189 1.67 -3.92 23.76
C ILE A 189 2.40 -2.93 24.66
N LEU A 190 3.62 -2.55 24.30
CA LEU A 190 4.43 -1.63 25.10
C LEU A 190 3.74 -0.28 25.27
N GLU A 191 3.16 0.27 24.20
CA GLU A 191 2.46 1.56 24.28
C GLU A 191 1.17 1.49 25.09
N THR A 192 0.47 0.36 25.10
CA THR A 192 -0.71 0.14 25.95
C THR A 192 -0.35 0.26 27.42
N PHE A 193 0.80 -0.25 27.83
CA PHE A 193 1.32 -0.15 29.20
C PHE A 193 2.11 1.13 29.49
N ALA A 194 2.02 2.14 28.62
CA ALA A 194 2.73 3.41 28.76
C ALA A 194 4.26 3.31 28.67
N ILE A 195 4.80 2.23 28.15
CA ILE A 195 6.23 2.07 27.91
C ILE A 195 6.56 2.68 26.54
N SER A 196 6.70 4.00 26.52
CA SER A 196 6.86 4.76 25.27
C SER A 196 8.34 4.91 24.91
N LYS A 197 8.68 4.69 23.63
CA LYS A 197 9.95 5.15 23.06
C LYS A 197 9.70 6.53 22.44
N ASN A 198 10.09 7.58 23.13
CA ASN A 198 9.81 8.99 22.74
C ASN A 198 10.69 9.52 21.59
N LYS A 199 11.34 8.69 20.80
CA LYS A 199 12.14 9.19 19.66
C LYS A 199 11.27 9.32 18.42
N PHE A 200 10.96 10.57 18.05
CA PHE A 200 10.43 10.91 16.74
C PHE A 200 11.52 10.62 15.69
N SER A 201 11.20 9.78 14.73
CA SER A 201 12.07 9.48 13.60
C SER A 201 11.30 9.71 12.30
N VAL A 202 11.77 10.66 11.51
CA VAL A 202 11.19 10.94 10.19
C VAL A 202 11.39 9.72 9.29
N THR A 203 10.33 9.35 8.57
CA THR A 203 10.38 8.27 7.58
C THR A 203 11.10 8.76 6.34
N ASN A 204 12.21 8.14 5.97
CA ASN A 204 12.90 8.44 4.73
C ASN A 204 12.09 7.90 3.55
N LYS A 205 11.70 8.76 2.61
CA LYS A 205 10.92 8.41 1.42
C LYS A 205 11.75 8.40 0.13
N SER A 206 12.96 8.95 0.17
CA SER A 206 13.79 9.19 -1.02
C SER A 206 14.91 8.18 -1.27
N LYS A 207 15.30 7.37 -0.27
CA LYS A 207 16.35 6.36 -0.41
C LYS A 207 15.80 4.96 -0.32
N LEU A 208 16.04 4.17 -1.36
CA LEU A 208 15.87 2.71 -1.37
C LEU A 208 17.00 2.08 -0.57
N GLU A 209 16.80 1.81 0.72
CA GLU A 209 17.70 0.95 1.48
C GLU A 209 17.29 -0.51 1.29
N GLU A 210 17.86 -1.19 0.30
CA GLU A 210 17.77 -2.65 0.19
C GLU A 210 18.66 -3.34 1.24
N ASN A 211 18.24 -3.33 2.48
CA ASN A 211 18.93 -4.09 3.51
C ASN A 211 18.46 -5.56 3.45
N ARG A 212 19.22 -6.40 2.73
CA ARG A 212 18.92 -7.83 2.56
C ARG A 212 18.90 -8.57 3.91
N MET A 213 19.80 -8.21 4.82
CA MET A 213 19.87 -8.80 6.17
C MET A 213 18.60 -8.47 6.96
N TYR A 214 18.11 -7.23 6.90
CA TYR A 214 16.86 -6.85 7.56
C TYR A 214 15.67 -7.66 7.03
N LYS A 215 15.54 -7.80 5.71
CA LYS A 215 14.48 -8.60 5.09
C LYS A 215 14.57 -10.07 5.49
N PHE A 216 15.77 -10.63 5.55
CA PHE A 216 16.01 -12.00 5.98
C PHE A 216 15.57 -12.20 7.43
N LEU A 217 16.06 -11.35 8.35
CA LEU A 217 15.68 -11.42 9.77
C LEU A 217 14.18 -11.26 9.98
N GLN A 218 13.51 -10.35 9.25
CA GLN A 218 12.06 -10.20 9.29
C GLN A 218 11.33 -11.44 8.73
N GLY A 219 11.93 -12.17 7.80
CA GLY A 219 11.35 -13.37 7.20
C GLY A 219 11.42 -14.63 8.08
N ILE A 220 12.39 -14.72 9.01
CA ILE A 220 12.60 -15.92 9.85
C ILE A 220 11.33 -16.34 10.60
N PRO A 221 10.63 -15.48 11.35
CA PRO A 221 9.43 -15.90 12.08
C PRO A 221 8.32 -16.43 11.15
N TYR A 222 8.16 -15.82 9.99
CA TYR A 222 7.14 -16.28 9.01
C TYR A 222 7.50 -17.67 8.48
N PHE A 223 8.78 -17.93 8.22
CA PHE A 223 9.24 -19.25 7.81
C PHE A 223 8.95 -20.31 8.89
N ILE A 224 9.21 -19.99 10.16
CA ILE A 224 8.89 -20.87 11.29
C ILE A 224 7.39 -21.14 11.35
N TYR A 225 6.54 -20.11 11.26
CA TYR A 225 5.08 -20.29 11.26
C TYR A 225 4.60 -21.13 10.05
N MET A 226 5.22 -20.98 8.88
CA MET A 226 4.87 -21.80 7.70
C MET A 226 5.22 -23.27 7.94
N VAL A 227 6.42 -23.57 8.44
CA VAL A 227 6.84 -24.96 8.75
C VAL A 227 5.90 -25.59 9.77
N LEU A 228 5.60 -24.88 10.88
CA LEU A 228 4.67 -25.37 11.89
C LEU A 228 3.26 -25.56 11.34
N SER A 229 2.78 -24.66 10.46
CA SER A 229 1.48 -24.81 9.79
C SER A 229 1.43 -26.03 8.90
N ILE A 230 2.50 -26.32 8.14
CA ILE A 230 2.59 -27.53 7.29
C ILE A 230 2.55 -28.79 8.15
N ILE A 231 3.35 -28.86 9.24
CA ILE A 231 3.32 -29.98 10.17
C ILE A 231 1.91 -30.14 10.76
N GLY A 232 1.26 -29.03 11.16
CA GLY A 232 -0.11 -29.03 11.67
C GLY A 232 -1.13 -29.54 10.64
N ILE A 233 -1.03 -29.14 9.39
CA ILE A 233 -1.91 -29.61 8.29
C ILE A 233 -1.77 -31.12 8.13
N LEU A 234 -0.55 -31.65 8.07
CA LEU A 234 -0.31 -33.08 7.93
C LEU A 234 -0.89 -33.87 9.12
N LYS A 235 -0.68 -33.39 10.35
CA LYS A 235 -1.25 -34.02 11.56
C LYS A 235 -2.78 -34.01 11.56
N MET A 236 -3.41 -32.87 11.20
CA MET A 236 -4.87 -32.75 11.16
C MET A 236 -5.48 -33.60 10.04
N PHE A 237 -4.81 -33.68 8.89
CA PHE A 237 -5.25 -34.57 7.81
C PHE A 237 -5.29 -36.03 8.28
N VAL A 238 -4.22 -36.51 8.91
CA VAL A 238 -4.17 -37.87 9.47
C VAL A 238 -5.23 -38.08 10.56
N ALA A 239 -5.44 -37.07 11.42
CA ALA A 239 -6.43 -37.16 12.50
C ALA A 239 -7.87 -37.28 12.01
N ILE A 240 -8.23 -36.55 10.93
CA ILE A 240 -9.56 -36.66 10.30
C ILE A 240 -9.84 -38.09 9.84
N PHE A 241 -8.88 -38.73 9.18
CA PHE A 241 -9.06 -40.10 8.71
C PHE A 241 -9.07 -41.15 9.83
N LYS A 242 -8.22 -40.99 10.86
CA LYS A 242 -8.14 -41.97 11.95
C LYS A 242 -9.30 -41.87 12.92
N MET A 243 -9.75 -40.64 13.25
CA MET A 243 -10.72 -40.40 14.30
C MET A 243 -12.14 -40.13 13.78
N SER A 244 -12.32 -40.05 12.47
CA SER A 244 -13.60 -39.72 11.80
C SER A 244 -14.33 -38.53 12.37
N SER A 245 -13.57 -37.57 12.91
CA SER A 245 -14.13 -36.40 13.58
C SER A 245 -14.03 -35.15 12.71
N MET A 246 -15.17 -34.60 12.34
CA MET A 246 -15.27 -33.34 11.56
C MET A 246 -14.74 -32.12 12.32
N THR A 247 -14.50 -32.21 13.62
CA THR A 247 -13.95 -31.08 14.41
C THR A 247 -12.57 -30.64 13.94
N TYR A 248 -11.75 -31.58 13.48
CA TYR A 248 -10.42 -31.29 12.94
C TYR A 248 -10.44 -30.54 11.61
N SER A 249 -11.55 -30.59 10.87
CA SER A 249 -11.70 -29.83 9.62
C SER A 249 -11.70 -28.31 9.84
N VAL A 250 -12.20 -27.84 11.01
CA VAL A 250 -12.15 -26.42 11.38
C VAL A 250 -10.70 -25.96 11.52
N VAL A 251 -9.88 -26.71 12.22
CA VAL A 251 -8.46 -26.39 12.41
C VAL A 251 -7.71 -26.44 11.08
N LEU A 252 -7.99 -27.45 10.26
CA LEU A 252 -7.41 -27.58 8.93
C LEU A 252 -7.74 -26.39 8.04
N PHE A 253 -8.99 -25.92 8.04
CA PHE A 253 -9.42 -24.72 7.30
C PHE A 253 -8.58 -23.47 7.71
N TRP A 254 -8.43 -23.24 9.03
CA TRP A 254 -7.65 -22.12 9.53
C TRP A 254 -6.15 -22.23 9.21
N LEU A 255 -5.57 -23.43 9.31
CA LEU A 255 -4.16 -23.66 8.95
C LEU A 255 -3.90 -23.38 7.48
N ILE A 256 -4.76 -23.84 6.57
CA ILE A 256 -4.61 -23.60 5.13
C ILE A 256 -4.74 -22.10 4.82
N GLY A 257 -5.76 -21.44 5.35
CA GLY A 257 -5.96 -20.00 5.15
C GLY A 257 -4.80 -19.16 5.68
N ASN A 258 -4.28 -19.51 6.88
CA ASN A 258 -3.12 -18.84 7.45
C ASN A 258 -1.84 -19.14 6.67
N LEU A 259 -1.63 -20.37 6.21
CA LEU A 259 -0.47 -20.72 5.39
C LEU A 259 -0.45 -19.89 4.10
N PHE A 260 -1.59 -19.72 3.43
CA PHE A 260 -1.70 -18.84 2.26
C PHE A 260 -1.27 -17.40 2.60
N ASN A 261 -1.79 -16.81 3.68
CA ASN A 261 -1.43 -15.47 4.10
C ASN A 261 0.06 -15.34 4.46
N LEU A 262 0.63 -16.35 5.12
CA LEU A 262 2.06 -16.40 5.46
C LEU A 262 2.95 -16.48 4.21
N VAL A 263 2.58 -17.30 3.22
CA VAL A 263 3.28 -17.38 1.93
C VAL A 263 3.26 -16.03 1.24
N MET A 264 2.09 -15.39 1.13
CA MET A 264 1.95 -14.07 0.51
C MET A 264 2.73 -12.99 1.26
N ALA A 265 2.74 -13.02 2.59
CA ALA A 265 3.53 -12.12 3.42
C ALA A 265 5.03 -12.31 3.19
N THR A 266 5.52 -13.55 3.14
CA THR A 266 6.92 -13.88 2.86
C THR A 266 7.33 -13.42 1.47
N LEU A 267 6.48 -13.61 0.46
CA LEU A 267 6.70 -13.11 -0.89
C LEU A 267 6.80 -11.58 -0.93
N PHE A 268 5.99 -10.89 -0.14
CA PHE A 268 6.04 -9.43 -0.02
C PHE A 268 7.32 -8.97 0.70
N ILE A 269 7.67 -9.59 1.84
CA ILE A 269 8.87 -9.27 2.64
C ILE A 269 10.14 -9.47 1.82
N SER A 270 10.21 -10.56 1.04
CA SER A 270 11.33 -10.81 0.12
C SER A 270 11.51 -9.70 -0.92
N GLY A 271 10.48 -8.91 -1.11
CA GLY A 271 10.47 -7.72 -1.95
C GLY A 271 10.45 -8.01 -3.45
N ARG A 272 9.92 -7.07 -4.21
CA ARG A 272 10.19 -6.94 -5.64
C ARG A 272 11.44 -6.07 -5.76
N GLN A 273 12.40 -6.44 -6.59
CA GLN A 273 13.41 -5.46 -6.96
C GLN A 273 12.70 -4.32 -7.68
N GLN A 274 12.83 -3.11 -7.17
CA GLN A 274 12.50 -1.94 -7.95
C GLN A 274 13.56 -1.83 -9.07
N LEU A 275 13.16 -2.25 -10.25
CA LEU A 275 13.99 -2.11 -11.45
C LEU A 275 13.96 -0.68 -12.00
N ARG A 276 13.10 0.17 -11.43
CA ARG A 276 12.84 1.55 -11.89
C ARG A 276 13.15 2.53 -10.77
N LYS A 277 13.79 3.63 -11.13
CA LYS A 277 14.11 4.72 -10.19
C LYS A 277 12.88 5.55 -9.82
N SER A 278 11.92 5.71 -10.74
CA SER A 278 10.68 6.47 -10.56
C SER A 278 9.45 5.65 -10.94
N GLU A 279 8.32 5.99 -10.34
CA GLU A 279 7.02 5.42 -10.67
C GLU A 279 6.57 5.89 -12.04
N ARG A 280 5.81 5.06 -12.77
CA ARG A 280 5.27 5.39 -14.08
C ARG A 280 3.76 5.52 -13.99
N TYR A 281 3.27 6.58 -14.56
CA TYR A 281 1.85 6.91 -14.67
C TYR A 281 1.38 6.67 -16.09
N ILE A 282 0.27 5.98 -16.28
CA ILE A 282 -0.37 5.84 -17.59
C ILE A 282 -0.92 7.21 -17.95
N ALA A 283 -0.44 7.78 -19.04
CA ALA A 283 -0.78 9.13 -19.46
C ALA A 283 -0.61 9.31 -20.96
N GLU A 284 -1.64 9.86 -21.59
CA GLU A 284 -1.66 10.23 -23.01
C GLU A 284 -1.40 11.74 -23.12
N ILE A 285 -0.14 12.12 -23.24
CA ILE A 285 0.30 13.52 -23.39
C ILE A 285 0.83 13.74 -24.78
N ASP A 286 0.44 14.84 -25.39
CA ASP A 286 0.97 15.26 -26.67
C ASP A 286 2.44 15.69 -26.52
N PHE A 287 3.30 15.15 -27.40
CA PHE A 287 4.69 15.55 -27.44
C PHE A 287 5.19 15.69 -28.88
N LYS A 288 6.19 16.53 -29.03
CA LYS A 288 6.97 16.68 -30.26
C LYS A 288 8.42 16.30 -29.99
N LEU A 289 8.94 15.34 -30.76
CA LEU A 289 10.32 14.90 -30.71
C LEU A 289 11.05 15.45 -31.94
N LYS A 290 12.24 15.98 -31.72
CA LYS A 290 13.12 16.48 -32.82
C LYS A 290 14.50 15.86 -32.66
N GLN A 291 14.93 15.12 -33.69
CA GLN A 291 16.29 14.58 -33.80
C GLN A 291 16.84 14.92 -35.17
N ASN A 292 17.84 15.80 -35.23
CA ASN A 292 18.40 16.36 -36.47
C ASN A 292 17.31 17.01 -37.36
N SER A 293 17.06 16.49 -38.55
CA SER A 293 15.98 16.93 -39.44
C SER A 293 14.66 16.17 -39.27
N TYR A 294 14.65 15.12 -38.42
CA TYR A 294 13.47 14.30 -38.18
C TYR A 294 12.61 14.91 -37.07
N VAL A 295 11.31 15.06 -37.35
CA VAL A 295 10.33 15.56 -36.39
C VAL A 295 9.17 14.57 -36.28
N LEU A 296 8.90 14.10 -35.09
CA LEU A 296 7.79 13.20 -34.78
C LEU A 296 6.83 13.88 -33.78
N SER A 297 5.55 13.85 -34.08
CA SER A 297 4.50 14.23 -33.13
C SER A 297 3.67 13.00 -32.80
N SER A 298 3.52 12.69 -31.49
CA SER A 298 2.80 11.51 -31.02
C SER A 298 2.27 11.75 -29.60
N LYS A 299 1.68 10.70 -29.01
CA LYS A 299 1.21 10.70 -27.62
C LYS A 299 1.97 9.69 -26.78
N THR A 300 2.19 10.02 -25.53
CA THR A 300 2.76 9.07 -24.56
C THR A 300 1.74 8.00 -24.19
N ILE A 301 2.22 6.86 -23.71
CA ILE A 301 1.41 5.83 -23.07
C ILE A 301 1.68 5.72 -21.57
N ASP A 302 2.90 6.02 -21.17
CA ASP A 302 3.30 6.15 -19.77
C ASP A 302 4.39 7.23 -19.63
N ILE A 303 4.37 7.92 -18.49
CA ILE A 303 5.35 8.93 -18.10
C ILE A 303 5.86 8.69 -16.70
N SER A 304 7.03 9.22 -16.38
CA SER A 304 7.62 9.25 -15.05
C SER A 304 8.55 10.44 -14.90
N GLU A 305 8.99 10.77 -13.70
CA GLU A 305 9.96 11.85 -13.48
C GLU A 305 11.20 11.77 -14.38
N ASN A 306 11.64 10.55 -14.72
CA ASN A 306 12.90 10.31 -15.43
C ASN A 306 12.72 9.79 -16.86
N GLY A 307 11.51 9.71 -17.39
CA GLY A 307 11.32 9.19 -18.75
C GLY A 307 9.86 8.95 -19.11
N PHE A 308 9.66 8.57 -20.37
CA PHE A 308 8.35 8.35 -20.96
C PHE A 308 8.38 7.19 -21.96
N ALA A 309 7.21 6.71 -22.35
CA ALA A 309 7.07 5.74 -23.42
C ALA A 309 5.92 6.12 -24.36
N PHE A 310 6.06 5.74 -25.62
CA PHE A 310 5.06 5.96 -26.68
C PHE A 310 4.97 4.76 -27.61
N LEU A 311 3.89 4.68 -28.39
CA LEU A 311 3.66 3.62 -29.37
C LEU A 311 3.61 4.22 -30.77
N LEU A 312 4.23 3.52 -31.72
CA LEU A 312 4.12 3.80 -33.15
C LEU A 312 3.55 2.58 -33.87
N GLU A 313 2.76 2.80 -34.92
CA GLU A 313 2.22 1.71 -35.74
C GLU A 313 3.28 1.06 -36.58
N ASN A 314 4.16 1.88 -37.17
CA ASN A 314 5.32 1.44 -37.93
C ASN A 314 6.61 1.70 -37.19
N PRO A 315 7.65 0.88 -37.37
CA PRO A 315 8.95 1.13 -36.77
C PRO A 315 9.59 2.35 -37.38
N GLU A 316 9.94 3.34 -36.56
CA GLU A 316 10.66 4.54 -36.95
C GLU A 316 12.08 4.48 -36.42
N TYR A 317 13.05 4.85 -37.25
CA TYR A 317 14.44 4.88 -36.82
C TYR A 317 14.73 6.17 -36.04
N ILE A 318 14.78 6.02 -34.71
CA ILE A 318 15.24 7.07 -33.80
C ILE A 318 16.57 6.55 -33.21
N SER A 319 17.68 7.25 -33.48
CA SER A 319 19.01 6.82 -33.06
C SER A 319 19.05 6.62 -31.55
N PRO A 320 19.35 5.43 -31.04
CA PRO A 320 19.45 5.19 -29.58
C PRO A 320 20.77 5.74 -29.00
N GLU A 321 21.73 6.10 -29.84
CA GLU A 321 23.03 6.62 -29.38
C GLU A 321 23.02 8.15 -29.24
N GLU A 322 22.14 8.84 -29.94
CA GLU A 322 22.03 10.29 -29.97
C GLU A 322 20.90 10.77 -29.07
N GLU A 323 21.10 11.95 -28.48
CA GLU A 323 20.04 12.65 -27.75
C GLU A 323 19.10 13.32 -28.75
N PHE A 324 17.84 13.44 -28.38
CA PHE A 324 16.84 14.21 -29.09
C PHE A 324 16.17 15.21 -28.18
N GLU A 325 15.71 16.30 -28.75
CA GLU A 325 14.88 17.28 -28.05
C GLU A 325 13.42 16.82 -28.05
N VAL A 326 12.75 17.01 -26.94
CA VAL A 326 11.33 16.72 -26.83
C VAL A 326 10.62 17.83 -26.07
N GLU A 327 9.49 18.24 -26.63
CA GLU A 327 8.58 19.22 -26.06
C GLU A 327 7.28 18.52 -25.70
N PHE A 328 6.89 18.60 -24.43
CA PHE A 328 5.60 18.14 -23.94
C PHE A 328 4.65 19.30 -23.76
N ARG A 329 3.38 19.08 -24.10
CA ARG A 329 2.31 20.05 -23.92
C ARG A 329 1.12 19.39 -23.22
N GLU A 330 0.71 19.92 -22.08
CA GLU A 330 -0.44 19.42 -21.34
C GLU A 330 -1.27 20.58 -20.76
N LYS A 331 -2.58 20.43 -20.85
CA LYS A 331 -3.53 21.38 -20.26
C LYS A 331 -4.04 20.82 -18.93
N SER A 332 -3.80 21.52 -17.84
CA SER A 332 -4.40 21.20 -16.54
C SER A 332 -5.23 22.38 -16.05
N GLY A 333 -6.54 22.19 -15.94
CA GLY A 333 -7.47 23.27 -15.64
C GLY A 333 -7.47 24.38 -16.70
N ASN A 334 -7.15 25.60 -16.31
CA ASN A 334 -7.05 26.77 -17.19
C ASN A 334 -5.59 27.06 -17.65
N GLU A 335 -4.61 26.32 -17.14
CA GLU A 335 -3.21 26.55 -17.44
C GLU A 335 -2.67 25.54 -18.45
N MET A 336 -1.75 25.99 -19.29
CA MET A 336 -1.02 25.18 -20.26
C MET A 336 0.40 25.00 -19.76
N TYR A 337 0.80 23.77 -19.46
CA TYR A 337 2.16 23.43 -19.07
C TYR A 337 2.94 22.98 -20.30
N ILE A 338 4.09 23.56 -20.53
CA ILE A 338 5.03 23.21 -21.61
C ILE A 338 6.35 22.87 -20.93
N ALA A 339 6.93 21.72 -21.29
CA ALA A 339 8.22 21.29 -20.78
C ALA A 339 9.13 20.84 -21.91
N ASN A 340 10.30 21.46 -22.02
CA ASN A 340 11.33 21.14 -22.99
C ASN A 340 12.48 20.39 -22.33
N MET A 341 12.95 19.31 -22.96
CA MET A 341 14.00 18.49 -22.38
C MET A 341 14.76 17.70 -23.44
N LYS A 342 15.91 17.17 -23.07
CA LYS A 342 16.65 16.21 -23.89
C LYS A 342 16.42 14.80 -23.36
N ALA A 343 16.26 13.87 -24.29
CA ALA A 343 16.01 12.48 -23.96
C ALA A 343 16.76 11.54 -24.92
N LYS A 344 16.81 10.26 -24.52
CA LYS A 344 17.49 9.20 -25.27
C LYS A 344 16.63 7.94 -25.27
N ILE A 345 16.56 7.24 -26.41
CA ILE A 345 15.88 5.96 -26.49
C ILE A 345 16.69 4.91 -25.71
N VAL A 346 16.01 4.18 -24.82
CA VAL A 346 16.62 3.12 -23.99
C VAL A 346 16.21 1.74 -24.47
N ASN A 347 15.00 1.62 -24.99
CA ASN A 347 14.47 0.32 -25.41
C ASN A 347 13.37 0.48 -26.45
N VAL A 348 13.36 -0.43 -27.42
CA VAL A 348 12.33 -0.55 -28.44
C VAL A 348 11.86 -2.00 -28.45
N VAL A 349 10.55 -2.23 -28.32
CA VAL A 349 9.97 -3.58 -28.28
C VAL A 349 8.67 -3.60 -29.05
N GLU A 350 8.46 -4.63 -29.84
CA GLU A 350 7.16 -4.89 -30.48
C GLU A 350 6.17 -5.43 -29.46
N VAL A 351 5.00 -4.81 -29.38
CA VAL A 351 3.91 -5.18 -28.47
C VAL A 351 2.59 -5.10 -29.25
N ASN A 352 1.90 -6.21 -29.44
CA ASN A 352 0.61 -6.27 -30.12
C ASN A 352 0.62 -5.60 -31.51
N SER A 353 1.62 -5.93 -32.33
CA SER A 353 1.81 -5.36 -33.69
C SER A 353 2.03 -3.85 -33.73
N LYS A 354 2.41 -3.24 -32.61
CA LYS A 354 2.86 -1.84 -32.51
C LYS A 354 4.23 -1.78 -31.87
N TRP A 355 4.98 -0.73 -32.17
CA TRP A 355 6.34 -0.55 -31.66
C TRP A 355 6.34 0.38 -30.45
N LYS A 356 6.68 -0.17 -29.29
CA LYS A 356 6.84 0.59 -28.05
C LYS A 356 8.24 1.09 -27.89
N TYR A 357 8.39 2.41 -27.85
CA TYR A 357 9.62 3.14 -27.57
C TYR A 357 9.62 3.58 -26.12
N ALA A 358 10.73 3.36 -25.43
CA ALA A 358 10.95 3.86 -24.07
C ALA A 358 12.14 4.82 -24.08
N ALA A 359 11.93 6.04 -23.63
CA ALA A 359 12.94 7.08 -23.55
C ALA A 359 13.27 7.44 -22.09
N TYR A 360 14.52 7.83 -21.88
CA TYR A 360 15.03 8.35 -20.61
C TYR A 360 15.42 9.82 -20.81
N ILE A 361 15.02 10.67 -19.87
CA ILE A 361 15.35 12.10 -19.86
C ILE A 361 16.79 12.24 -19.41
N THR A 362 17.64 12.79 -20.26
CA THR A 362 19.08 12.99 -20.01
C THR A 362 19.36 14.34 -19.40
N HIS A 363 18.62 15.37 -19.83
CA HIS A 363 18.78 16.72 -19.33
C HIS A 363 17.45 17.49 -19.37
N ILE A 364 17.17 18.25 -18.35
CA ILE A 364 16.09 19.22 -18.24
C ILE A 364 16.65 20.48 -17.61
N GLU A 365 16.31 21.64 -18.14
CA GLU A 365 16.72 22.91 -17.56
C GLU A 365 15.96 23.19 -16.27
N ASP A 366 16.59 23.84 -15.29
CA ASP A 366 15.99 24.16 -13.99
C ASP A 366 14.66 24.94 -14.12
N SER A 367 14.54 25.79 -15.13
CA SER A 367 13.33 26.55 -15.47
C SER A 367 12.15 25.67 -15.92
N GLU A 368 12.43 24.49 -16.45
CA GLU A 368 11.43 23.55 -17.00
C GLU A 368 11.05 22.43 -16.02
N ILE A 369 11.83 22.26 -14.95
CA ILE A 369 11.62 21.19 -13.95
C ILE A 369 10.24 21.29 -13.33
N ASP A 370 9.82 22.48 -12.92
CA ASP A 370 8.52 22.69 -12.25
C ASP A 370 7.37 22.35 -13.21
N ASN A 371 7.44 22.78 -14.47
CA ASN A 371 6.47 22.44 -15.49
C ASN A 371 6.39 20.94 -15.72
N TRP A 372 7.55 20.26 -15.80
CA TRP A 372 7.58 18.80 -15.94
C TRP A 372 6.98 18.08 -14.73
N MET A 373 7.29 18.53 -13.52
CA MET A 373 6.72 17.96 -12.29
C MET A 373 5.20 18.19 -12.21
N CYS A 374 4.70 19.34 -12.66
CA CYS A 374 3.26 19.56 -12.81
C CYS A 374 2.65 18.60 -13.82
N ILE A 375 3.27 18.42 -15.00
CA ILE A 375 2.81 17.46 -16.00
C ILE A 375 2.77 16.03 -15.45
N VAL A 376 3.74 15.62 -14.65
CA VAL A 376 3.83 14.25 -14.10
C VAL A 376 2.88 14.05 -12.91
N HIS A 377 2.74 15.01 -12.02
CA HIS A 377 2.11 14.82 -10.71
C HIS A 377 0.76 15.52 -10.50
N ASP A 378 0.51 16.67 -11.15
CA ASP A 378 -0.72 17.46 -10.91
C ASP A 378 -1.91 17.03 -11.79
N ARG A 379 -1.91 15.79 -12.21
CA ARG A 379 -2.93 15.27 -13.10
C ARG A 379 -4.09 14.64 -12.33
N ILE A 380 -5.21 15.31 -12.31
CA ILE A 380 -6.48 14.80 -11.77
C ILE A 380 -6.88 13.46 -12.44
N PRO A 381 -6.72 13.26 -13.78
CA PRO A 381 -7.15 12.03 -14.45
C PRO A 381 -6.29 10.79 -14.19
N THR A 382 -5.06 10.94 -13.69
CA THR A 382 -4.13 9.80 -13.51
C THR A 382 -4.26 9.09 -12.16
N LEU A 383 -5.06 9.63 -11.25
CA LEU A 383 -5.38 8.93 -10.01
C LEU A 383 -6.37 7.81 -10.32
N PRO A 384 -6.05 6.56 -9.94
CA PRO A 384 -6.96 5.45 -10.15
C PRO A 384 -8.26 5.70 -9.38
N MET A 385 -9.25 6.27 -10.05
CA MET A 385 -10.59 6.50 -9.51
C MET A 385 -11.30 5.17 -9.20
N THR A 386 -10.91 4.09 -9.88
CA THR A 386 -11.45 2.75 -9.64
C THR A 386 -10.34 1.71 -9.86
N ILE A 387 -10.12 0.85 -8.87
CA ILE A 387 -9.41 -0.41 -9.10
C ILE A 387 -10.45 -1.36 -9.72
N SER A 388 -10.64 -1.24 -11.04
CA SER A 388 -11.68 -1.97 -11.77
C SER A 388 -11.41 -3.47 -11.92
N ASN A 389 -10.18 -3.92 -11.75
CA ASN A 389 -9.80 -5.33 -11.90
C ASN A 389 -9.38 -5.91 -10.56
N GLN A 390 -10.34 -6.46 -9.81
CA GLN A 390 -10.03 -7.36 -8.72
C GLN A 390 -9.45 -8.65 -9.32
N LEU A 391 -8.13 -8.83 -9.19
CA LEU A 391 -7.47 -10.07 -9.53
C LEU A 391 -8.12 -11.22 -8.77
N GLY A 392 -8.33 -12.36 -9.43
CA GLY A 392 -8.88 -13.56 -8.82
C GLY A 392 -8.01 -14.08 -7.68
N PHE A 393 -8.55 -15.01 -6.89
CA PHE A 393 -7.86 -15.54 -5.71
C PHE A 393 -6.46 -16.11 -6.03
N PHE A 394 -6.32 -16.79 -7.17
CA PHE A 394 -5.07 -17.40 -7.61
C PHE A 394 -4.25 -16.51 -8.54
N ASP A 395 -4.84 -15.49 -9.15
CA ASP A 395 -4.16 -14.63 -10.12
C ASP A 395 -3.00 -13.86 -9.48
N ASP A 396 -3.19 -13.38 -8.25
CA ASP A 396 -2.14 -12.67 -7.52
C ASP A 396 -0.95 -13.58 -7.19
N LEU A 397 -1.23 -14.82 -6.78
CA LEU A 397 -0.19 -15.79 -6.49
C LEU A 397 0.55 -16.15 -7.79
N GLN A 398 -0.21 -16.45 -8.85
CA GLN A 398 0.33 -16.79 -10.17
C GLN A 398 1.19 -15.65 -10.74
N ILE A 399 0.72 -14.40 -10.68
CA ILE A 399 1.48 -13.22 -11.15
C ILE A 399 2.78 -13.07 -10.35
N ASN A 400 2.73 -13.20 -9.03
CA ASN A 400 3.92 -13.07 -8.20
C ASN A 400 4.93 -14.19 -8.47
N VAL A 401 4.47 -15.43 -8.60
CA VAL A 401 5.33 -16.59 -8.92
C VAL A 401 5.89 -16.47 -10.34
N LYS A 402 5.05 -16.17 -11.33
CA LYS A 402 5.47 -15.99 -12.73
C LYS A 402 6.55 -14.92 -12.86
N LYS A 403 6.34 -13.73 -12.26
CA LYS A 403 7.34 -12.65 -12.27
C LYS A 403 8.66 -13.04 -11.62
N ARG A 404 8.65 -13.89 -10.59
CA ARG A 404 9.88 -14.40 -9.95
C ARG A 404 10.62 -15.42 -10.83
N ILE A 405 9.88 -16.33 -11.47
CA ILE A 405 10.44 -17.30 -12.40
C ILE A 405 11.03 -16.59 -13.62
N GLU A 406 10.32 -15.62 -14.20
CA GLU A 406 10.82 -14.85 -15.33
C GLU A 406 12.09 -14.09 -14.97
N LYS A 407 12.17 -13.52 -13.76
CA LYS A 407 13.37 -12.87 -13.26
C LYS A 407 14.55 -13.84 -13.15
N THR A 408 14.33 -15.05 -12.61
CA THR A 408 15.37 -16.07 -12.50
C THR A 408 15.87 -16.47 -13.88
N ARG A 409 14.97 -16.58 -14.87
CA ARG A 409 15.32 -16.88 -16.26
C ARG A 409 16.06 -15.73 -16.96
N THR A 410 15.71 -14.47 -16.69
CA THR A 410 16.41 -13.30 -17.26
C THR A 410 17.78 -13.08 -16.63
N LEU A 411 17.97 -13.43 -15.36
CA LEU A 411 19.30 -13.44 -14.72
C LEU A 411 20.19 -14.57 -15.26
N SER A 412 19.61 -15.70 -15.66
CA SER A 412 20.35 -16.83 -16.28
C SER A 412 20.64 -16.61 -17.77
N ARG A 413 19.86 -15.79 -18.46
CA ARG A 413 20.09 -15.35 -19.81
C ARG A 413 20.64 -13.93 -19.75
N ARG A 414 21.97 -13.75 -19.84
CA ARG A 414 22.55 -12.48 -20.28
C ARG A 414 21.86 -12.15 -21.62
N SER A 415 21.05 -11.12 -21.66
CA SER A 415 20.30 -10.74 -22.85
C SER A 415 21.27 -10.59 -24.02
N PRO A 416 21.05 -11.25 -25.16
CA PRO A 416 21.77 -10.88 -26.37
C PRO A 416 21.32 -9.43 -26.68
N ARG A 417 22.28 -8.53 -26.85
CA ARG A 417 22.04 -7.25 -27.49
C ARG A 417 21.42 -7.57 -28.83
N ILE A 418 20.17 -7.19 -29.03
CA ILE A 418 19.54 -7.32 -30.35
C ILE A 418 20.23 -6.30 -31.23
N ASN A 419 21.18 -6.76 -32.04
CA ASN A 419 21.64 -6.02 -33.18
C ASN A 419 20.48 -5.96 -34.17
N MET A 420 19.77 -4.85 -34.22
CA MET A 420 18.83 -4.58 -35.27
C MET A 420 19.66 -4.17 -36.52
N ASN A 421 19.97 -5.16 -37.36
CA ASN A 421 20.41 -4.88 -38.73
C ASN A 421 19.15 -4.48 -39.52
N PHE A 422 18.96 -3.18 -39.71
CA PHE A 422 18.08 -2.66 -40.74
C PHE A 422 18.83 -2.76 -42.08
N GLN A 423 18.39 -3.62 -42.99
CA GLN A 423 18.68 -3.53 -44.40
C GLN A 423 17.71 -2.56 -45.09
#